data_f7ef7675432d59ff1dcbe23866c3e066
#
_entry.id   f7ef7675432d59ff1dcbe23866c3e066
#
_cell.length_a   1.000
_cell.length_b   1.000
_cell.length_c   1.000
_cell.angle_alpha   90.00
_cell.angle_beta   90.00
_cell.angle_gamma   90.00
#
_symmetry.space_group_name_H-M   'P 1'
#
loop_
_entity.id
_entity.type
_entity.pdbx_description
1 polymer ?
#
loop_
_entity_poly.entity_id
_entity_poly.type
_entity_poly.pdbx_seq_one_letter_code
_entity_poly.pdbx_strand_id
1 'polypeptide(L)'
;MTEPAQQRIVVGVKRSAASVAALRWAAAEARLRHTTLHVVHAWEPAARRASYAILGDSPAGGQERLRARDNLAAIMRAAFGVQLPAGMTAEIAEGMAERVLVHLSRDAGLLVLGAVAGAEMTGRPAGPVIRACMRSARCPLVIITAAAAGAQPPVVSAPVAVS
;
A
#
# COMPACT_ATOMS: atom_id res chain seq x y z
N MET A 1 -4.43 -29.66 16.41
CA MET A 1 -3.79 -28.33 16.30
C MET A 1 -4.02 -27.84 14.89
N THR A 2 -4.86 -26.87 14.73
CA THR A 2 -5.03 -26.17 13.45
C THR A 2 -3.85 -25.20 13.34
N GLU A 3 -2.98 -25.38 12.33
CA GLU A 3 -2.00 -24.35 12.00
C GLU A 3 -2.76 -23.03 11.83
N PRO A 4 -2.28 -21.94 12.43
CA PRO A 4 -2.90 -20.65 12.16
C PRO A 4 -2.85 -20.44 10.66
N ALA A 5 -4.02 -20.27 10.05
CA ALA A 5 -4.12 -19.91 8.63
C ALA A 5 -3.11 -18.80 8.38
N GLN A 6 -2.16 -19.03 7.47
CA GLN A 6 -1.14 -18.03 7.14
C GLN A 6 -1.87 -16.79 6.62
N GLN A 7 -2.02 -15.82 7.48
CA GLN A 7 -2.80 -14.64 7.21
C GLN A 7 -2.07 -13.84 6.11
N ARG A 8 -2.78 -13.55 5.03
CA ARG A 8 -2.27 -12.79 3.88
C ARG A 8 -1.62 -11.47 4.29
N ILE A 9 -0.65 -11.01 3.51
CA ILE A 9 -0.12 -9.65 3.61
C ILE A 9 -0.99 -8.74 2.75
N VAL A 10 -1.45 -7.63 3.30
CA VAL A 10 -2.16 -6.57 2.57
C VAL A 10 -1.21 -5.40 2.37
N VAL A 11 -1.11 -4.88 1.15
CA VAL A 11 -0.37 -3.66 0.84
C VAL A 11 -1.29 -2.61 0.21
N GLY A 12 -1.39 -1.46 0.84
CA GLY A 12 -2.11 -0.30 0.31
C GLY A 12 -1.20 0.52 -0.61
N VAL A 13 -1.63 0.77 -1.83
CA VAL A 13 -0.83 1.47 -2.85
C VAL A 13 -1.55 2.68 -3.43
N LYS A 14 -0.78 3.72 -3.74
CA LYS A 14 -1.18 4.89 -4.53
C LYS A 14 -0.08 5.20 -5.54
N ARG A 15 -0.31 6.11 -6.48
CA ARG A 15 0.73 6.54 -7.43
C ARG A 15 1.84 7.31 -6.72
N SER A 16 2.85 6.60 -6.22
CA SER A 16 4.04 7.19 -5.59
C SER A 16 5.20 6.19 -5.59
N ALA A 17 6.41 6.69 -5.59
CA ALA A 17 7.62 5.87 -5.46
C ALA A 17 7.62 5.06 -4.15
N ALA A 18 7.10 5.66 -3.07
CA ALA A 18 6.98 4.98 -1.78
C ALA A 18 6.06 3.76 -1.85
N SER A 19 4.95 3.84 -2.60
CA SER A 19 4.06 2.69 -2.81
C SER A 19 4.73 1.58 -3.63
N VAL A 20 5.54 1.93 -4.63
CA VAL A 20 6.32 0.96 -5.41
C VAL A 20 7.33 0.23 -4.51
N ALA A 21 8.05 0.97 -3.66
CA ALA A 21 8.99 0.40 -2.69
C ALA A 21 8.27 -0.52 -1.68
N ALA A 22 7.13 -0.07 -1.13
CA ALA A 22 6.31 -0.85 -0.21
C ALA A 22 5.81 -2.15 -0.86
N LEU A 23 5.36 -2.07 -2.11
CA LEU A 23 4.87 -3.23 -2.86
C LEU A 23 5.98 -4.26 -3.12
N ARG A 24 7.18 -3.82 -3.51
CA ARG A 24 8.34 -4.71 -3.68
C ARG A 24 8.73 -5.39 -2.36
N TRP A 25 8.76 -4.64 -1.28
CA TRP A 25 9.06 -5.17 0.04
C TRP A 25 8.01 -6.20 0.48
N ALA A 26 6.72 -5.87 0.34
CA ALA A 26 5.62 -6.76 0.70
C ALA A 26 5.63 -8.07 -0.10
N ALA A 27 6.00 -8.02 -1.39
CA ALA A 27 6.14 -9.20 -2.22
C ALA A 27 7.29 -10.11 -1.76
N ALA A 28 8.44 -9.53 -1.40
CA ALA A 28 9.56 -10.28 -0.83
C ALA A 28 9.19 -10.92 0.51
N GLU A 29 8.50 -10.17 1.37
CA GLU A 29 8.05 -10.65 2.68
C GLU A 29 7.01 -11.78 2.55
N ALA A 30 6.07 -11.67 1.63
CA ALA A 30 5.08 -12.72 1.36
C ALA A 30 5.74 -14.02 0.90
N ARG A 31 6.76 -13.92 0.07
CA ARG A 31 7.56 -15.08 -0.36
C ARG A 31 8.30 -15.72 0.81
N LEU A 32 8.94 -14.93 1.67
CA LEU A 32 9.67 -15.43 2.85
C LEU A 32 8.75 -16.12 3.85
N ARG A 33 7.54 -15.60 4.01
CA ARG A 33 6.53 -16.18 4.92
C ARG A 33 5.68 -17.28 4.28
N HIS A 34 5.90 -17.60 3.01
CA HIS A 34 5.07 -18.54 2.25
C HIS A 34 3.57 -18.22 2.31
N THR A 35 3.22 -16.94 2.23
CA THR A 35 1.84 -16.45 2.27
C THR A 35 1.47 -15.69 1.01
N THR A 36 0.20 -15.35 0.86
CA THR A 36 -0.31 -14.58 -0.27
C THR A 36 -0.18 -13.07 -0.04
N LEU A 37 -0.03 -12.33 -1.14
CA LEU A 37 0.00 -10.88 -1.15
C LEU A 37 -1.29 -10.32 -1.77
N HIS A 38 -1.94 -9.42 -1.07
CA HIS A 38 -3.13 -8.71 -1.54
C HIS A 38 -2.82 -7.23 -1.73
N VAL A 39 -2.77 -6.79 -2.98
CA VAL A 39 -2.49 -5.40 -3.37
C VAL A 39 -3.79 -4.64 -3.52
N VAL A 40 -3.93 -3.51 -2.83
CA VAL A 40 -5.17 -2.74 -2.81
C VAL A 40 -4.91 -1.28 -3.15
N HIS A 41 -5.60 -0.78 -4.17
CA HIS A 41 -5.67 0.63 -4.51
C HIS A 41 -7.09 1.14 -4.20
N ALA A 42 -7.22 1.93 -3.14
CA ALA A 42 -8.50 2.53 -2.79
C ALA A 42 -8.76 3.78 -3.62
N TRP A 43 -10.00 3.98 -4.03
CA TRP A 43 -10.44 5.12 -4.82
C TRP A 43 -11.83 5.58 -4.41
N GLU A 44 -12.10 6.86 -4.55
CA GLU A 44 -13.41 7.43 -4.26
C GLU A 44 -13.94 8.17 -5.49
N PRO A 45 -15.23 7.99 -5.84
CA PRO A 45 -15.90 8.85 -6.81
C PRO A 45 -15.85 10.32 -6.36
N ALA A 46 -15.60 11.24 -7.29
CA ALA A 46 -15.59 12.69 -6.99
C ALA A 46 -16.90 13.16 -6.37
N ALA A 47 -18.03 12.58 -6.77
CA ALA A 47 -19.33 12.84 -6.21
C ALA A 47 -19.42 12.59 -4.68
N ARG A 48 -18.65 11.65 -4.14
CA ARG A 48 -18.58 11.41 -2.69
C ARG A 48 -17.65 12.37 -1.96
N ARG A 49 -16.68 12.97 -2.65
CA ARG A 49 -15.77 13.97 -2.07
C ARG A 49 -16.42 15.35 -1.96
N ALA A 50 -17.39 15.64 -2.83
CA ALA A 50 -18.13 16.88 -2.79
C ALA A 50 -19.33 16.73 -1.87
N SER A 51 -19.32 17.42 -0.72
CA SER A 51 -20.41 17.40 0.27
C SER A 51 -21.77 17.94 -0.26
N TYR A 52 -21.80 18.35 -1.53
CA TYR A 52 -22.95 18.99 -2.20
C TYR A 52 -23.34 18.31 -3.51
N ALA A 53 -22.86 17.11 -3.81
CA ALA A 53 -23.27 16.42 -5.01
C ALA A 53 -24.74 15.98 -4.89
N ILE A 54 -25.60 16.66 -5.64
CA ILE A 54 -26.97 16.23 -5.88
C ILE A 54 -26.89 14.83 -6.50
N LEU A 55 -27.61 13.88 -5.90
CA LEU A 55 -27.74 12.51 -6.37
C LEU A 55 -28.32 12.50 -7.81
N GLY A 56 -27.45 12.41 -8.78
CA GLY A 56 -27.75 12.14 -10.16
C GLY A 56 -26.83 11.01 -10.62
N ASP A 57 -27.36 10.06 -11.37
CA ASP A 57 -26.57 9.05 -12.08
C ASP A 57 -25.49 9.76 -12.90
N SER A 58 -24.32 9.93 -12.33
CA SER A 58 -23.22 10.56 -13.02
C SER A 58 -22.42 9.50 -13.76
N PRO A 59 -22.29 9.61 -15.09
CA PRO A 59 -21.39 8.75 -15.89
C PRO A 59 -19.92 8.88 -15.47
N ALA A 60 -19.60 9.84 -14.60
CA ALA A 60 -18.26 10.08 -14.07
C ALA A 60 -17.66 8.90 -13.29
N GLY A 61 -18.46 8.12 -12.57
CA GLY A 61 -17.97 6.99 -11.77
C GLY A 61 -17.30 5.88 -12.60
N GLY A 62 -17.72 5.69 -13.85
CA GLY A 62 -17.10 4.73 -14.76
C GLY A 62 -15.69 5.13 -15.18
N GLN A 63 -15.46 6.39 -15.51
CA GLN A 63 -14.12 6.91 -15.87
C GLN A 63 -13.16 6.93 -14.69
N GLU A 64 -13.63 7.28 -13.51
CA GLU A 64 -12.82 7.29 -12.30
C GLU A 64 -12.40 5.89 -11.90
N ARG A 65 -13.27 4.92 -12.03
CA ARG A 65 -12.96 3.51 -11.83
C ARG A 65 -11.92 3.01 -12.84
N LEU A 66 -12.02 3.38 -14.11
CA LEU A 66 -11.02 3.04 -15.13
C LEU A 66 -9.66 3.66 -14.78
N ARG A 67 -9.62 4.93 -14.38
CA ARG A 67 -8.39 5.59 -13.90
C ARG A 67 -7.78 4.89 -12.70
N ALA A 68 -8.59 4.42 -11.75
CA ALA A 68 -8.12 3.66 -10.60
C ALA A 68 -7.47 2.33 -11.05
N ARG A 69 -8.07 1.63 -12.01
CA ARG A 69 -7.48 0.42 -12.61
C ARG A 69 -6.17 0.71 -13.32
N ASP A 70 -6.11 1.77 -14.11
CA ASP A 70 -4.90 2.19 -14.82
C ASP A 70 -3.79 2.58 -13.84
N ASN A 71 -4.13 3.27 -12.75
CA ASN A 71 -3.20 3.60 -11.69
C ASN A 71 -2.62 2.35 -11.03
N LEU A 72 -3.47 1.39 -10.69
CA LEU A 72 -3.02 0.12 -10.10
C LEU A 72 -2.11 -0.63 -11.07
N ALA A 73 -2.49 -0.74 -12.34
CA ALA A 73 -1.70 -1.40 -13.37
C ALA A 73 -0.32 -0.71 -13.55
N ALA A 74 -0.27 0.62 -13.52
CA ALA A 74 0.97 1.38 -13.61
C ALA A 74 1.89 1.13 -12.40
N ILE A 75 1.34 1.09 -11.19
CA ILE A 75 2.09 0.78 -9.96
C ILE A 75 2.65 -0.65 -10.02
N MET A 76 1.83 -1.61 -10.42
CA MET A 76 2.23 -3.01 -10.56
C MET A 76 3.37 -3.17 -11.58
N ARG A 77 3.25 -2.49 -12.73
CA ARG A 77 4.28 -2.51 -13.77
C ARG A 77 5.57 -1.84 -13.30
N ALA A 78 5.48 -0.74 -12.56
CA ALA A 78 6.64 -0.07 -11.98
C ALA A 78 7.35 -0.95 -10.94
N ALA A 79 6.61 -1.77 -10.19
CA ALA A 79 7.19 -2.64 -9.17
C ALA A 79 7.83 -3.91 -9.76
N PHE A 80 7.18 -4.56 -10.73
CA PHE A 80 7.52 -5.92 -11.17
C PHE A 80 7.78 -6.06 -12.67
N GLY A 81 7.58 -5.00 -13.46
CA GLY A 81 7.65 -5.12 -14.92
C GLY A 81 6.47 -5.93 -15.46
N VAL A 82 6.76 -6.85 -16.38
CA VAL A 82 5.73 -7.68 -17.03
C VAL A 82 5.45 -9.01 -16.30
N GLN A 83 6.32 -9.41 -15.39
CA GLN A 83 6.19 -10.67 -14.65
C GLN A 83 5.71 -10.40 -13.22
N LEU A 84 4.47 -10.76 -12.95
CA LEU A 84 3.89 -10.63 -11.63
C LEU A 84 4.30 -11.82 -10.74
N PRO A 85 4.59 -11.57 -9.44
CA PRO A 85 4.87 -12.65 -8.49
C PRO A 85 3.69 -13.62 -8.36
N ALA A 86 3.98 -14.91 -8.17
CA ALA A 86 2.96 -15.91 -7.86
C ALA A 86 2.32 -15.64 -6.49
N GLY A 87 1.06 -16.02 -6.32
CA GLY A 87 0.32 -15.86 -5.06
C GLY A 87 -0.07 -14.41 -4.75
N MET A 88 -0.11 -13.55 -5.75
CA MET A 88 -0.50 -12.15 -5.63
C MET A 88 -1.88 -11.92 -6.24
N THR A 89 -2.72 -11.19 -5.51
CA THR A 89 -3.98 -10.64 -6.01
C THR A 89 -3.94 -9.12 -5.95
N ALA A 90 -4.60 -8.45 -6.89
CA ALA A 90 -4.65 -7.01 -6.94
C ALA A 90 -6.08 -6.54 -7.21
N GLU A 91 -6.55 -5.55 -6.47
CA GLU A 91 -7.89 -4.99 -6.64
C GLU A 91 -7.91 -3.48 -6.45
N ILE A 92 -8.88 -2.85 -7.10
CA ILE A 92 -9.31 -1.51 -6.76
C ILE A 92 -10.49 -1.61 -5.80
N ALA A 93 -10.44 -0.89 -4.69
CA ALA A 93 -11.52 -0.86 -3.72
C ALA A 93 -12.16 0.54 -3.67
N GLU A 94 -13.47 0.60 -3.83
CA GLU A 94 -14.19 1.86 -3.70
C GLU A 94 -14.36 2.25 -2.23
N GLY A 95 -13.92 3.42 -1.86
CA GLY A 95 -14.05 3.98 -0.53
C GLY A 95 -12.81 4.77 -0.09
N MET A 96 -12.93 5.41 1.07
CA MET A 96 -11.80 6.10 1.69
C MET A 96 -10.70 5.10 2.03
N ALA A 97 -9.47 5.40 1.60
CA ALA A 97 -8.34 4.48 1.75
C ALA A 97 -8.14 4.03 3.21
N GLU A 98 -8.27 4.93 4.17
CA GLU A 98 -8.16 4.62 5.59
C GLU A 98 -9.21 3.62 6.07
N ARG A 99 -10.44 3.72 5.60
CA ARG A 99 -11.52 2.79 5.97
C ARG A 99 -11.33 1.42 5.33
N VAL A 100 -10.99 1.41 4.04
CA VAL A 100 -10.72 0.18 3.28
C VAL A 100 -9.59 -0.61 3.92
N LEU A 101 -8.45 0.05 4.20
CA LEU A 101 -7.27 -0.62 4.74
C LEU A 101 -7.45 -1.08 6.18
N VAL A 102 -8.11 -0.29 7.03
CA VAL A 102 -8.46 -0.70 8.39
C VAL A 102 -9.41 -1.91 8.37
N HIS A 103 -10.38 -1.93 7.46
CA HIS A 103 -11.27 -3.08 7.32
C HIS A 103 -10.50 -4.34 6.90
N LEU A 104 -9.64 -4.25 5.88
CA LEU A 104 -8.85 -5.38 5.40
C LEU A 104 -7.81 -5.87 6.41
N SER A 105 -7.36 -5.01 7.32
CA SER A 105 -6.41 -5.39 8.38
C SER A 105 -6.97 -6.39 9.38
N ARG A 106 -8.30 -6.57 9.44
CA ARG A 106 -8.94 -7.51 10.37
C ARG A 106 -8.58 -8.96 10.08
N ASP A 107 -8.43 -9.27 8.80
CA ASP A 107 -8.15 -10.63 8.32
C ASP A 107 -6.75 -10.75 7.69
N ALA A 108 -5.89 -9.77 7.94
CA ALA A 108 -4.52 -9.75 7.47
C ALA A 108 -3.54 -10.13 8.58
N GLY A 109 -2.44 -10.79 8.21
CA GLY A 109 -1.31 -11.02 9.11
C GLY A 109 -0.37 -9.82 9.18
N LEU A 110 -0.41 -8.95 8.17
CA LEU A 110 0.42 -7.76 8.05
C LEU A 110 -0.22 -6.75 7.11
N LEU A 111 -0.19 -5.47 7.48
CA LEU A 111 -0.53 -4.35 6.62
C LEU A 111 0.74 -3.56 6.29
N VAL A 112 0.97 -3.29 5.00
CA VAL A 112 2.15 -2.56 4.51
C VAL A 112 1.73 -1.28 3.81
N LEU A 113 2.37 -0.17 4.14
CA LEU A 113 2.14 1.13 3.53
C LEU A 113 3.46 1.79 3.14
N GLY A 114 3.45 2.61 2.10
CA GLY A 114 4.57 3.45 1.73
C GLY A 114 4.44 4.87 2.28
N ALA A 115 5.54 5.43 2.75
CA ALA A 115 5.66 6.83 3.15
C ALA A 115 6.88 7.49 2.52
N VAL A 116 6.81 8.78 2.26
CA VAL A 116 7.98 9.54 1.80
C VAL A 116 8.93 9.72 2.96
N ALA A 117 10.22 9.39 2.76
CA ALA A 117 11.25 9.58 3.77
C ALA A 117 11.40 11.07 4.13
N GLY A 118 11.63 11.35 5.40
CA GLY A 118 11.84 12.73 5.90
C GLY A 118 10.55 13.49 6.21
N ALA A 119 9.37 12.91 6.02
CA ALA A 119 8.13 13.53 6.45
C ALA A 119 8.13 13.85 7.95
N GLU A 120 8.73 13.00 8.76
CA GLU A 120 8.87 13.19 10.21
C GLU A 120 9.98 14.19 10.56
N MET A 121 11.09 14.23 9.82
CA MET A 121 12.21 15.15 10.02
C MET A 121 11.88 16.59 9.63
N THR A 122 10.90 16.80 8.75
CA THR A 122 10.45 18.12 8.31
C THR A 122 9.27 18.66 9.13
N GLY A 123 8.89 17.98 10.21
CA GLY A 123 7.72 18.34 11.03
C GLY A 123 6.38 18.14 10.31
N ARG A 124 6.37 17.49 9.15
CA ARG A 124 5.13 17.14 8.47
C ARG A 124 4.55 15.87 9.10
N PRO A 125 3.32 15.92 9.61
CA PRO A 125 2.70 14.75 10.19
C PRO A 125 2.52 13.66 9.13
N ALA A 126 2.59 12.39 9.55
CA ALA A 126 2.24 11.26 8.70
C ALA A 126 0.89 11.48 8.03
N GLY A 127 0.74 11.06 6.78
CA GLY A 127 -0.50 11.25 6.02
C GLY A 127 -1.73 10.67 6.73
N PRO A 128 -2.93 11.12 6.37
CA PRO A 128 -4.17 10.73 7.07
C PRO A 128 -4.40 9.21 7.08
N VAL A 129 -4.06 8.53 6.00
CA VAL A 129 -4.18 7.07 5.87
C VAL A 129 -3.25 6.35 6.87
N ILE A 130 -1.98 6.75 6.94
CA ILE A 130 -1.02 6.16 7.88
C ILE A 130 -1.47 6.36 9.31
N ARG A 131 -1.88 7.58 9.67
CA ARG A 131 -2.39 7.89 11.03
C ARG A 131 -3.62 7.08 11.40
N ALA A 132 -4.56 6.90 10.48
CA ALA A 132 -5.75 6.11 10.71
C ALA A 132 -5.40 4.62 10.89
N CYS A 133 -4.50 4.08 10.07
CA CYS A 133 -4.04 2.70 10.19
C CYS A 133 -3.25 2.48 11.49
N MET A 134 -2.40 3.43 11.91
CA MET A 134 -1.69 3.35 13.19
C MET A 134 -2.64 3.27 14.39
N ARG A 135 -3.77 3.99 14.33
CA ARG A 135 -4.75 3.97 15.42
C ARG A 135 -5.69 2.77 15.41
N SER A 136 -6.01 2.23 14.23
CA SER A 136 -7.18 1.38 14.06
C SER A 136 -6.91 0.06 13.35
N ALA A 137 -5.71 -0.18 12.81
CA ALA A 137 -5.38 -1.47 12.22
C ALA A 137 -5.45 -2.60 13.25
N ARG A 138 -5.91 -3.77 12.81
CA ARG A 138 -6.08 -4.96 13.64
C ARG A 138 -4.96 -5.98 13.46
N CYS A 139 -3.95 -5.65 12.67
CA CYS A 139 -2.73 -6.44 12.47
C CYS A 139 -1.50 -5.54 12.59
N PRO A 140 -0.29 -6.11 12.67
CA PRO A 140 0.94 -5.33 12.59
C PRO A 140 0.98 -4.45 11.33
N LEU A 141 1.47 -3.24 11.48
CA LEU A 141 1.63 -2.26 10.41
C LEU A 141 3.12 -2.02 10.15
N VAL A 142 3.52 -2.17 8.89
CA VAL A 142 4.88 -1.83 8.41
C VAL A 142 4.78 -0.63 7.48
N ILE A 143 5.60 0.37 7.74
CA ILE A 143 5.71 1.55 6.90
C ILE A 143 7.07 1.53 6.21
N ILE A 144 7.05 1.47 4.88
CA ILE A 144 8.25 1.51 4.06
C ILE A 144 8.49 2.95 3.62
N THR A 145 9.60 3.51 4.04
CA THR A 145 10.00 4.85 3.62
C THR A 145 10.87 4.74 2.36
N ALA A 146 10.43 5.40 1.29
CA ALA A 146 11.27 5.59 0.12
C ALA A 146 11.99 6.92 0.25
N ALA A 147 13.31 6.93 0.02
CA ALA A 147 14.05 8.16 -0.14
C ALA A 147 13.42 8.98 -1.28
N ALA A 148 13.37 10.31 -1.11
CA ALA A 148 13.02 11.20 -2.21
C ALA A 148 13.92 10.87 -3.40
N ALA A 149 13.36 10.87 -4.62
CA ALA A 149 14.09 10.51 -5.83
C ALA A 149 15.42 11.24 -5.89
N GLY A 150 16.55 10.51 -5.78
CA GLY A 150 17.91 11.07 -5.74
C GLY A 150 18.76 10.70 -4.52
N ALA A 151 18.19 10.16 -3.46
CA ALA A 151 18.98 9.68 -2.33
C ALA A 151 19.50 8.26 -2.60
N GLN A 152 20.80 8.12 -2.63
CA GLN A 152 21.49 6.83 -2.73
C GLN A 152 21.20 5.99 -1.49
N PRO A 153 20.92 4.68 -1.61
CA PRO A 153 20.68 3.84 -0.44
C PRO A 153 21.92 3.89 0.47
N PRO A 154 21.75 3.87 1.80
CA PRO A 154 22.88 3.85 2.70
C PRO A 154 23.75 2.62 2.40
N VAL A 155 25.02 2.85 2.21
CA VAL A 155 26.01 1.77 2.09
C VAL A 155 26.08 1.14 3.48
N VAL A 156 25.52 -0.05 3.62
CA VAL A 156 25.71 -0.85 4.82
C VAL A 156 27.17 -1.29 4.82
N SER A 157 28.00 -0.60 5.60
CA SER A 157 29.36 -1.04 5.85
C SER A 157 29.32 -2.43 6.51
N ALA A 158 29.93 -3.40 5.88
CA ALA A 158 30.08 -4.72 6.46
C ALA A 158 30.84 -4.60 7.80
N PRO A 159 30.49 -5.39 8.82
CA PRO A 159 31.19 -5.36 10.08
C PRO A 159 32.65 -5.74 9.84
N VAL A 160 33.56 -4.90 10.32
CA VAL A 160 34.99 -5.20 10.34
C VAL A 160 35.19 -6.41 11.26
N ALA A 161 35.64 -7.51 10.70
CA ALA A 161 36.06 -8.66 11.48
C ALA A 161 37.30 -8.24 12.29
N VAL A 162 37.16 -8.15 13.61
CA VAL A 162 38.29 -7.99 14.51
C VAL A 162 38.89 -9.37 14.73
N SER A 163 40.10 -9.55 14.27
CA SER A 163 40.92 -10.75 14.57
C SER A 163 41.41 -10.73 15.99
#